data_9861d8af4541fb92abb2349108c714e3
#
_entry.id   9861d8af4541fb92abb2349108c714e3
#
_cell.length_a   1.000
_cell.length_b   1.000
_cell.length_c   1.000
_cell.angle_alpha   90.00
_cell.angle_beta   90.00
_cell.angle_gamma   90.00
#
_symmetry.space_group_name_H-M   'P 1'
#
loop_
_entity.id
_entity.type
_entity.pdbx_description
1 polymer ?
#
loop_
_entity_poly.entity_id
_entity_poly.type
_entity_poly.pdbx_seq_one_letter_code
_entity_poly.pdbx_strand_id
1 'polypeptide(L)'
;GIHTTIDTSGWPFTRKEPFFSKFRELMQYTDLIMLDLKHIDETKHRELTKQSNATILDCARYLDEIGKDVWIRHVLVPQHTDDDAALQQLSDFIATLHNVRRVEVLPYHSFGMYKWQELGLKYDLTDISAPTAERVANAERILKVESYH
;
A
#
# COMPACT_ATOMS: atom_id res chain seq x y z
N GLY A 1 17.79 -7.92 -20.22
CA GLY A 1 17.68 -8.53 -18.88
C GLY A 1 16.25 -8.90 -18.57
N ILE A 2 16.03 -9.59 -17.46
CA ILE A 2 14.70 -9.91 -16.94
C ILE A 2 14.27 -8.76 -16.03
N HIS A 3 13.08 -8.20 -16.24
CA HIS A 3 12.52 -7.17 -15.36
C HIS A 3 12.12 -7.80 -14.02
N THR A 4 12.56 -7.20 -12.93
CA THR A 4 12.35 -7.69 -11.56
C THR A 4 11.41 -6.77 -10.81
N THR A 5 10.41 -7.35 -10.12
CA THR A 5 9.41 -6.62 -9.35
C THR A 5 9.26 -7.22 -7.96
N ILE A 6 9.18 -6.37 -6.94
CA ILE A 6 8.89 -6.78 -5.57
C ILE A 6 7.53 -6.21 -5.16
N ASP A 7 6.65 -7.10 -4.69
CA ASP A 7 5.38 -6.78 -4.06
C ASP A 7 5.57 -6.76 -2.54
N THR A 8 5.27 -5.65 -1.89
CA THR A 8 5.57 -5.47 -0.46
C THR A 8 4.63 -4.48 0.22
N SER A 9 4.43 -4.68 1.53
CA SER A 9 3.84 -3.67 2.41
C SER A 9 4.84 -2.62 2.89
N GLY A 10 6.14 -2.76 2.58
CA GLY A 10 7.19 -1.88 3.10
C GLY A 10 7.59 -2.15 4.55
N TRP A 11 6.89 -3.03 5.28
CA TRP A 11 7.26 -3.40 6.65
C TRP A 11 8.19 -4.64 6.61
N PRO A 12 9.25 -4.73 7.42
CA PRO A 12 9.69 -3.83 8.49
C PRO A 12 10.84 -2.88 8.06
N PHE A 13 10.62 -2.03 7.08
CA PHE A 13 11.67 -1.12 6.61
C PHE A 13 12.29 -0.33 7.78
N THR A 14 13.61 -0.21 7.76
CA THR A 14 14.37 0.62 8.70
C THR A 14 15.70 1.05 8.09
N ARG A 15 16.13 2.27 8.39
CA ARG A 15 17.46 2.79 7.99
C ARG A 15 18.58 2.34 8.93
N LYS A 16 18.32 1.34 9.80
CA LYS A 16 19.32 0.78 10.72
C LYS A 16 20.03 -0.42 10.10
N GLU A 17 21.31 -0.55 10.42
CA GLU A 17 22.11 -1.71 10.04
C GLU A 17 21.78 -2.94 10.89
N PRO A 18 21.90 -4.15 10.35
CA PRO A 18 22.37 -4.51 9.00
C PRO A 18 21.27 -4.54 7.94
N PHE A 19 20.02 -4.20 8.27
CA PHE A 19 18.88 -4.23 7.35
C PHE A 19 19.10 -3.27 6.18
N PHE A 20 19.52 -2.04 6.49
CA PHE A 20 19.59 -0.99 5.50
C PHE A 20 20.58 -1.27 4.37
N SER A 21 21.76 -1.81 4.69
CA SER A 21 22.74 -2.22 3.69
C SER A 21 22.19 -3.30 2.76
N LYS A 22 21.52 -4.30 3.31
CA LYS A 22 20.89 -5.39 2.52
C LYS A 22 19.75 -4.88 1.65
N PHE A 23 18.94 -3.96 2.18
CA PHE A 23 17.86 -3.36 1.41
C PHE A 23 18.40 -2.54 0.24
N ARG A 24 19.46 -1.75 0.46
CA ARG A 24 20.13 -0.98 -0.60
C ARG A 24 20.70 -1.89 -1.68
N GLU A 25 21.34 -2.98 -1.30
CA GLU A 25 21.85 -3.98 -2.24
C GLU A 25 20.70 -4.59 -3.06
N LEU A 26 19.60 -5.00 -2.42
CA LEU A 26 18.42 -5.53 -3.10
C LEU A 26 17.86 -4.55 -4.14
N MET A 27 17.83 -3.26 -3.83
CA MET A 27 17.33 -2.22 -4.74
C MET A 27 18.19 -2.06 -6.02
N GLN A 28 19.44 -2.50 -6.01
CA GLN A 28 20.28 -2.50 -7.23
C GLN A 28 19.82 -3.52 -8.26
N TYR A 29 19.15 -4.60 -7.82
CA TYR A 29 18.68 -5.70 -8.67
C TYR A 29 17.16 -5.69 -8.87
N THR A 30 16.48 -4.67 -8.35
CA THR A 30 15.02 -4.54 -8.45
C THR A 30 14.68 -3.38 -9.37
N ASP A 31 13.83 -3.61 -10.36
CA ASP A 31 13.40 -2.58 -11.31
C ASP A 31 12.19 -1.80 -10.80
N LEU A 32 11.23 -2.49 -10.17
CA LEU A 32 9.97 -1.92 -9.73
C LEU A 32 9.58 -2.42 -8.34
N ILE A 33 9.06 -1.52 -7.52
CA ILE A 33 8.41 -1.86 -6.24
C ILE A 33 6.91 -1.62 -6.35
N MET A 34 6.10 -2.64 -6.05
CA MET A 34 4.67 -2.49 -5.82
C MET A 34 4.44 -2.37 -4.32
N LEU A 35 4.14 -1.15 -3.86
CA LEU A 35 4.05 -0.80 -2.44
C LEU A 35 2.60 -0.64 -2.01
N ASP A 36 2.18 -1.43 -1.03
CA ASP A 36 0.85 -1.33 -0.44
C ASP A 36 0.79 -0.24 0.64
N LEU A 37 0.02 0.81 0.41
CA LEU A 37 -0.33 1.82 1.42
C LEU A 37 -1.74 1.56 1.93
N LYS A 38 -1.86 0.89 3.09
CA LYS A 38 -3.14 0.39 3.58
C LYS A 38 -3.99 1.46 4.27
N HIS A 39 -3.38 2.37 5.02
CA HIS A 39 -4.04 3.54 5.60
C HIS A 39 -3.03 4.63 5.91
N ILE A 40 -3.38 5.90 5.61
CA ILE A 40 -2.50 7.05 5.86
C ILE A 40 -2.49 7.45 7.33
N ASP A 41 -3.62 7.34 8.02
CA ASP A 41 -3.73 7.61 9.46
C ASP A 41 -3.08 6.49 10.26
N GLU A 42 -2.20 6.86 11.20
CA GLU A 42 -1.41 5.92 12.01
C GLU A 42 -2.30 5.05 12.92
N THR A 43 -3.32 5.64 13.53
CA THR A 43 -4.20 4.93 14.48
C THR A 43 -5.01 3.88 13.74
N LYS A 44 -5.67 4.28 12.66
CA LYS A 44 -6.47 3.39 11.81
C LYS A 44 -5.61 2.31 11.16
N HIS A 45 -4.39 2.66 10.75
CA HIS A 45 -3.44 1.67 10.22
C HIS A 45 -3.10 0.61 11.27
N ARG A 46 -2.85 1.00 12.53
CA ARG A 46 -2.59 0.07 13.64
C ARG A 46 -3.80 -0.79 13.97
N GLU A 47 -4.99 -0.23 13.93
CA GLU A 47 -6.23 -1.01 14.11
C GLU A 47 -6.37 -2.10 13.06
N LEU A 48 -6.08 -1.77 11.80
CA LEU A 48 -6.21 -2.68 10.67
C LEU A 48 -5.09 -3.72 10.58
N THR A 49 -3.83 -3.32 10.82
CA THR A 49 -2.65 -4.15 10.52
C THR A 49 -1.86 -4.59 11.76
N LYS A 50 -2.16 -4.01 12.93
CA LYS A 50 -1.39 -4.12 14.19
C LYS A 50 0.03 -3.55 14.09
N GLN A 51 0.36 -2.84 13.02
CA GLN A 51 1.67 -2.26 12.76
C GLN A 51 1.59 -0.75 12.56
N SER A 52 2.71 -0.06 12.79
CA SER A 52 2.85 1.36 12.46
C SER A 52 2.96 1.57 10.96
N ASN A 53 2.34 2.65 10.43
CA ASN A 53 2.57 3.07 9.05
C ASN A 53 3.83 3.92 8.88
N ALA A 54 4.44 4.42 9.97
CA ALA A 54 5.58 5.33 9.90
C ALA A 54 6.77 4.74 9.12
N THR A 55 7.08 3.45 9.34
CA THR A 55 8.16 2.76 8.63
C THR A 55 7.82 2.54 7.16
N ILE A 56 6.55 2.34 6.84
CA ILE A 56 6.06 2.16 5.47
C ILE A 56 6.15 3.47 4.69
N LEU A 57 5.73 4.58 5.31
CA LEU A 57 5.85 5.91 4.71
C LEU A 57 7.33 6.34 4.56
N ASP A 58 8.20 5.96 5.51
CA ASP A 58 9.66 6.17 5.38
C ASP A 58 10.24 5.33 4.24
N CYS A 59 9.77 4.09 4.06
CA CYS A 59 10.15 3.26 2.91
C CYS A 59 9.78 3.96 1.58
N ALA A 60 8.56 4.48 1.46
CA ALA A 60 8.12 5.20 0.27
C ALA A 60 9.01 6.42 -0.02
N ARG A 61 9.33 7.22 1.01
CA ARG A 61 10.23 8.38 0.87
C ARG A 61 11.64 7.95 0.47
N TYR A 62 12.16 6.87 1.06
CA TYR A 62 13.48 6.36 0.70
C TYR A 62 13.55 5.88 -0.75
N LEU A 63 12.51 5.21 -1.22
CA LEU A 63 12.41 4.80 -2.63
C LEU A 63 12.39 6.01 -3.57
N ASP A 64 11.74 7.11 -3.17
CA ASP A 64 11.77 8.38 -3.89
C ASP A 64 13.18 9.01 -3.86
N GLU A 65 13.85 9.04 -2.70
CA GLU A 65 15.22 9.54 -2.56
C GLU A 65 16.21 8.88 -3.54
N ILE A 66 16.04 7.58 -3.78
CA ILE A 66 16.92 6.82 -4.70
C ILE A 66 16.39 6.74 -6.13
N GLY A 67 15.26 7.38 -6.43
CA GLY A 67 14.62 7.36 -7.75
C GLY A 67 14.15 5.98 -8.21
N LYS A 68 13.79 5.09 -7.27
CA LYS A 68 13.29 3.74 -7.58
C LYS A 68 11.85 3.82 -8.06
N ASP A 69 11.53 3.28 -9.23
CA ASP A 69 10.16 3.24 -9.73
C ASP A 69 9.22 2.50 -8.78
N VAL A 70 8.08 3.10 -8.50
CA VAL A 70 7.09 2.57 -7.55
C VAL A 70 5.69 2.60 -8.16
N TRP A 71 4.95 1.50 -7.97
CA TRP A 71 3.49 1.47 -8.07
C TRP A 71 2.92 1.49 -6.67
N ILE A 72 2.03 2.45 -6.39
CA ILE A 72 1.31 2.50 -5.12
C ILE A 72 0.00 1.75 -5.28
N ARG A 73 -0.29 0.85 -4.35
CA ARG A 73 -1.55 0.12 -4.32
C ARG A 73 -2.29 0.41 -3.02
N HIS A 74 -3.58 0.65 -3.13
CA HIS A 74 -4.47 0.88 -2.01
C HIS A 74 -5.65 -0.08 -2.06
N VAL A 75 -5.78 -0.95 -1.04
CA VAL A 75 -6.92 -1.86 -0.93
C VAL A 75 -8.08 -1.09 -0.32
N LEU A 76 -9.17 -0.95 -1.09
CA LEU A 76 -10.38 -0.26 -0.68
C LEU A 76 -11.31 -1.19 0.09
N VAL A 77 -11.27 -1.08 1.42
CA VAL A 77 -12.10 -1.87 2.35
C VAL A 77 -13.19 -0.96 2.91
N PRO A 78 -14.49 -1.21 2.62
CA PRO A 78 -15.58 -0.40 3.16
C PRO A 78 -15.50 -0.26 4.68
N GLN A 79 -15.79 0.93 5.20
CA GLN A 79 -15.76 1.31 6.62
C GLN A 79 -14.35 1.34 7.26
N HIS A 80 -13.31 0.88 6.56
CA HIS A 80 -11.95 0.83 7.10
C HIS A 80 -10.97 1.74 6.35
N THR A 81 -10.95 1.68 5.01
CA THR A 81 -9.96 2.42 4.21
C THR A 81 -10.61 3.27 3.12
N ASP A 82 -11.93 3.39 3.09
CA ASP A 82 -12.69 4.08 2.05
C ASP A 82 -13.18 5.50 2.45
N ASP A 83 -12.71 6.04 3.58
CA ASP A 83 -13.03 7.39 4.04
C ASP A 83 -12.40 8.45 3.13
N ASP A 84 -13.20 9.37 2.62
CA ASP A 84 -12.77 10.37 1.63
C ASP A 84 -11.68 11.31 2.16
N ALA A 85 -11.71 11.67 3.45
CA ALA A 85 -10.67 12.52 4.04
C ALA A 85 -9.32 11.77 4.14
N ALA A 86 -9.36 10.49 4.49
CA ALA A 86 -8.17 9.64 4.52
C ALA A 86 -7.61 9.39 3.10
N LEU A 87 -8.49 9.17 2.12
CA LEU A 87 -8.10 9.05 0.71
C LEU A 87 -7.44 10.34 0.21
N GLN A 88 -7.97 11.52 0.59
CA GLN A 88 -7.37 12.79 0.22
C GLN A 88 -5.98 12.96 0.85
N GLN A 89 -5.81 12.65 2.14
CA GLN A 89 -4.50 12.68 2.81
C GLN A 89 -3.51 11.72 2.15
N LEU A 90 -3.96 10.54 1.73
CA LEU A 90 -3.14 9.58 0.99
C LEU A 90 -2.75 10.15 -0.38
N SER A 91 -3.68 10.76 -1.09
CA SER A 91 -3.42 11.44 -2.37
C SER A 91 -2.39 12.55 -2.21
N ASP A 92 -2.51 13.37 -1.16
CA ASP A 92 -1.57 14.45 -0.86
C ASP A 92 -0.18 13.91 -0.54
N PHE A 93 -0.08 12.80 0.22
CA PHE A 93 1.19 12.13 0.48
C PHE A 93 1.81 11.59 -0.82
N ILE A 94 1.05 10.88 -1.64
CA ILE A 94 1.53 10.36 -2.93
C ILE A 94 2.05 11.48 -3.83
N ALA A 95 1.38 12.63 -3.83
CA ALA A 95 1.78 13.80 -4.60
C ALA A 95 3.14 14.40 -4.17
N THR A 96 3.65 14.07 -2.98
CA THR A 96 5.00 14.45 -2.55
C THR A 96 6.11 13.57 -3.12
N LEU A 97 5.76 12.43 -3.73
CA LEU A 97 6.70 11.47 -4.30
C LEU A 97 6.84 11.68 -5.80
N HIS A 98 8.08 11.64 -6.32
CA HIS A 98 8.39 11.92 -7.73
C HIS A 98 8.60 10.65 -8.56
N ASN A 99 8.72 9.50 -7.89
CA ASN A 99 9.05 8.21 -8.46
C ASN A 99 7.84 7.29 -8.69
N VAL A 100 6.62 7.78 -8.42
CA VAL A 100 5.39 7.00 -8.59
C VAL A 100 5.02 6.94 -10.07
N ARG A 101 4.98 5.70 -10.62
CA ARG A 101 4.62 5.43 -12.01
C ARG A 101 3.16 5.03 -12.16
N ARG A 102 2.55 4.51 -11.10
CA ARG A 102 1.15 4.07 -11.13
C ARG A 102 0.55 4.11 -9.73
N VAL A 103 -0.72 4.43 -9.66
CA VAL A 103 -1.56 4.28 -8.47
C VAL A 103 -2.70 3.34 -8.82
N GLU A 104 -2.97 2.34 -7.98
CA GLU A 104 -4.04 1.37 -8.18
C GLU A 104 -4.94 1.31 -6.95
N VAL A 105 -6.24 1.38 -7.17
CA VAL A 105 -7.26 1.06 -6.18
C VAL A 105 -7.67 -0.40 -6.38
N LEU A 106 -7.46 -1.22 -5.36
CA LEU A 106 -7.81 -2.63 -5.37
C LEU A 106 -9.08 -2.86 -4.55
N PRO A 107 -10.21 -3.17 -5.16
CA PRO A 107 -11.42 -3.48 -4.41
C PRO A 107 -11.21 -4.69 -3.50
N TYR A 108 -11.63 -4.58 -2.23
CA TYR A 108 -11.60 -5.70 -1.30
C TYR A 108 -12.47 -6.87 -1.82
N HIS A 109 -11.94 -8.07 -1.70
CA HIS A 109 -12.65 -9.31 -2.04
C HIS A 109 -12.50 -10.35 -0.92
N SER A 110 -13.58 -11.03 -0.62
CA SER A 110 -13.63 -12.09 0.40
C SER A 110 -13.06 -13.44 -0.07
N PHE A 111 -12.49 -13.52 -1.27
CA PHE A 111 -12.00 -14.79 -1.84
C PHE A 111 -10.95 -15.54 -1.00
N GLY A 112 -10.25 -14.86 -0.10
CA GLY A 112 -9.29 -15.48 0.80
C GLY A 112 -9.86 -16.04 2.11
N MET A 113 -11.14 -15.79 2.41
CA MET A 113 -11.76 -16.16 3.71
C MET A 113 -11.67 -17.66 4.00
N TYR A 114 -11.86 -18.50 2.99
CA TYR A 114 -11.80 -19.96 3.19
C TYR A 114 -10.44 -20.43 3.70
N LYS A 115 -9.33 -19.78 3.32
CA LYS A 115 -7.99 -20.12 3.80
C LYS A 115 -7.83 -19.82 5.29
N TRP A 116 -8.40 -18.71 5.78
CA TRP A 116 -8.40 -18.39 7.19
C TRP A 116 -9.19 -19.40 8.00
N GLN A 117 -10.35 -19.83 7.47
CA GLN A 117 -11.18 -20.87 8.09
C GLN A 117 -10.47 -22.23 8.13
N GLU A 118 -9.81 -22.65 7.05
CA GLU A 118 -9.02 -23.88 6.99
C GLU A 118 -7.84 -23.86 7.98
N LEU A 119 -7.24 -22.70 8.22
CA LEU A 119 -6.16 -22.51 9.19
C LEU A 119 -6.63 -22.34 10.63
N GLY A 120 -7.95 -22.32 10.87
CA GLY A 120 -8.53 -22.08 12.20
C GLY A 120 -8.26 -20.68 12.74
N LEU A 121 -7.95 -19.72 11.87
CA LEU A 121 -7.64 -18.34 12.25
C LEU A 121 -8.91 -17.48 12.15
N LYS A 122 -9.05 -16.54 13.10
CA LYS A 122 -10.12 -15.54 13.06
C LYS A 122 -9.84 -14.53 11.95
N TYR A 123 -10.84 -14.28 11.12
CA TYR A 123 -10.80 -13.25 10.09
C TYR A 123 -11.63 -12.03 10.52
N ASP A 124 -10.97 -10.90 10.78
CA ASP A 124 -11.65 -9.73 11.37
C ASP A 124 -12.56 -8.97 10.39
N LEU A 125 -12.52 -9.28 9.09
CA LEU A 125 -13.34 -8.65 8.05
C LEU A 125 -14.47 -9.57 7.53
N THR A 126 -14.98 -10.49 8.34
CA THR A 126 -15.94 -11.52 7.93
C THR A 126 -17.26 -10.92 7.41
N ASP A 127 -17.70 -9.79 7.96
CA ASP A 127 -18.98 -9.15 7.65
C ASP A 127 -18.85 -7.98 6.67
N ILE A 128 -17.68 -7.80 6.07
CA ILE A 128 -17.41 -6.70 5.13
C ILE A 128 -17.71 -7.17 3.70
N SER A 129 -18.64 -6.49 3.05
CA SER A 129 -18.94 -6.68 1.62
C SER A 129 -17.89 -6.00 0.75
N ALA A 130 -17.79 -6.43 -0.52
CA ALA A 130 -16.98 -5.72 -1.50
C ALA A 130 -17.48 -4.27 -1.68
N PRO A 131 -16.60 -3.29 -1.97
CA PRO A 131 -17.02 -1.93 -2.24
C PRO A 131 -17.85 -1.86 -3.52
N THR A 132 -18.79 -0.91 -3.57
CA THR A 132 -19.56 -0.66 -4.80
C THR A 132 -18.66 -0.06 -5.88
N ALA A 133 -19.05 -0.25 -7.16
CA ALA A 133 -18.33 0.37 -8.28
C ALA A 133 -18.24 1.90 -8.15
N GLU A 134 -19.28 2.54 -7.61
CA GLU A 134 -19.28 3.98 -7.32
C GLU A 134 -18.20 4.38 -6.30
N ARG A 135 -18.06 3.60 -5.22
CA ARG A 135 -17.02 3.86 -4.19
C ARG A 135 -15.62 3.66 -4.75
N VAL A 136 -15.43 2.65 -5.61
CA VAL A 136 -14.15 2.42 -6.30
C VAL A 136 -13.84 3.63 -7.20
N ALA A 137 -14.76 4.01 -8.07
CA ALA A 137 -14.56 5.17 -8.96
C ALA A 137 -14.30 6.49 -8.19
N ASN A 138 -14.98 6.68 -7.04
CA ASN A 138 -14.71 7.83 -6.17
C ASN A 138 -13.29 7.80 -5.59
N ALA A 139 -12.82 6.66 -5.11
CA ALA A 139 -11.46 6.49 -4.59
C ALA A 139 -10.41 6.73 -5.68
N GLU A 140 -10.61 6.17 -6.88
CA GLU A 140 -9.74 6.40 -8.05
C GLU A 140 -9.64 7.88 -8.41
N ARG A 141 -10.78 8.59 -8.38
CA ARG A 141 -10.82 10.03 -8.64
C ARG A 141 -10.07 10.84 -7.58
N ILE A 142 -10.24 10.54 -6.28
CA ILE A 142 -9.54 11.22 -5.17
C ILE A 142 -8.04 10.95 -5.24
N LEU A 143 -7.65 9.71 -5.50
CA LEU A 143 -6.24 9.30 -5.61
C LEU A 143 -5.62 9.69 -6.96
N LYS A 144 -6.40 10.32 -7.87
CA LYS A 144 -5.94 10.80 -9.19
C LYS A 144 -5.23 9.72 -10.00
N VAL A 145 -5.77 8.49 -9.99
CA VAL A 145 -5.16 7.29 -10.61
C VAL A 145 -4.74 7.57 -12.06
N GLU A 146 -5.58 8.26 -12.84
CA GLU A 146 -5.31 8.60 -14.25
C GLU A 146 -4.13 9.56 -14.47
N SER A 147 -3.62 10.18 -13.40
CA SER A 147 -2.48 11.11 -13.50
C SER A 147 -1.11 10.39 -13.40
N TYR A 148 -1.10 9.10 -13.12
CA TYR A 148 0.09 8.28 -12.96
C TYR A 148 0.16 7.20 -14.04
N HIS A 149 1.13 7.33 -14.97
CA HIS A 149 1.31 6.44 -16.13
C HIS A 149 2.78 6.03 -16.29
#